data_7d635b5c2fdf289af8a4e191005c5c19
#
_entry.id   7d635b5c2fdf289af8a4e191005c5c19
#
_cell.length_a   1.000
_cell.length_b   1.000
_cell.length_c   1.000
_cell.angle_alpha   90.00
_cell.angle_beta   90.00
_cell.angle_gamma   90.00
#
_symmetry.space_group_name_H-M   'P 1'
#
loop_
_entity.id
_entity.type
_entity.pdbx_description
1 polymer ?
#
loop_
_entity_poly.entity_id
_entity_poly.type
_entity_poly.pdbx_seq_one_letter_code
_entity_poly.pdbx_strand_id
1 'polypeptide(L)'
;VNGGRTPYLWKLQEEQQEEVLLHLEEVYGLEAKDTKNLSDALMATARYMVEENLEEYLDGLLYVTEGTYLEELEEDTIRSEFRSLLTDSIYYTLASRCGLDPMERQEEMDFVHITDYNRLSVLTFIGNATSRASESVLVDIGRYVHRISLEEMKKGIENSEERNYNNFNTLIRESKENNDTITEKEYSQENEGGNDYGTDISSKRG
;
A
#
# COMPACT_ATOMS: atom_id res chain seq x y z
N VAL A 1 -30.68 -10.68 15.32
CA VAL A 1 -29.55 -9.76 15.37
C VAL A 1 -28.65 -10.13 14.21
N ASN A 2 -28.73 -9.39 13.10
CA ASN A 2 -27.83 -9.56 11.96
C ASN A 2 -26.43 -9.16 12.44
N GLY A 3 -25.53 -10.13 12.53
CA GLY A 3 -24.11 -9.91 12.70
C GLY A 3 -23.57 -9.20 11.45
N GLY A 4 -23.69 -7.89 11.41
CA GLY A 4 -23.10 -7.07 10.37
C GLY A 4 -21.59 -7.35 10.38
N ARG A 5 -21.07 -7.83 9.25
CA ARG A 5 -19.61 -7.89 9.04
C ARG A 5 -19.10 -6.47 9.21
N THR A 6 -18.22 -6.25 10.17
CA THR A 6 -17.48 -4.99 10.26
C THR A 6 -16.78 -4.80 8.93
N PRO A 7 -17.00 -3.68 8.20
CA PRO A 7 -16.33 -3.46 6.93
C PRO A 7 -14.82 -3.47 7.17
N TYR A 8 -14.10 -4.24 6.36
CA TYR A 8 -12.64 -4.23 6.36
C TYR A 8 -12.17 -2.86 5.85
N LEU A 9 -11.68 -2.05 6.77
CA LEU A 9 -11.06 -0.77 6.42
C LEU A 9 -9.59 -1.03 6.12
N TRP A 10 -9.24 -1.02 4.84
CA TRP A 10 -7.85 -1.08 4.43
C TRP A 10 -7.08 0.16 4.93
N LYS A 11 -5.82 0.00 5.18
CA LYS A 11 -4.90 1.06 5.55
C LYS A 11 -3.72 1.03 4.58
N LEU A 12 -3.42 2.18 3.99
CA LEU A 12 -2.23 2.34 3.16
C LEU A 12 -1.00 2.48 4.06
N GLN A 13 0.02 1.68 3.81
CA GLN A 13 1.32 1.81 4.45
C GLN A 13 2.20 2.76 3.63
N GLU A 14 3.18 3.38 4.27
CA GLU A 14 4.07 4.34 3.61
C GLU A 14 4.84 3.69 2.45
N GLU A 15 5.28 2.45 2.63
CA GLU A 15 6.01 1.66 1.64
C GLU A 15 5.17 1.32 0.39
N GLN A 16 3.84 1.36 0.50
CA GLN A 16 2.91 1.04 -0.59
C GLN A 16 2.49 2.28 -1.39
N GLN A 17 2.85 3.49 -0.95
CA GLN A 17 2.40 4.74 -1.59
C GLN A 17 2.88 4.87 -3.04
N GLU A 18 4.13 4.48 -3.31
CA GLU A 18 4.69 4.52 -4.65
C GLU A 18 3.98 3.54 -5.60
N GLU A 19 3.67 2.33 -5.14
CA GLU A 19 2.94 1.35 -5.95
C GLU A 19 1.50 1.80 -6.23
N VAL A 20 0.83 2.43 -5.26
CA VAL A 20 -0.50 3.01 -5.46
C VAL A 20 -0.46 4.18 -6.43
N LEU A 21 0.58 5.04 -6.36
CA LEU A 21 0.78 6.13 -7.32
C LEU A 21 0.86 5.58 -8.75
N LEU A 22 1.74 4.60 -8.99
CA LEU A 22 1.90 3.97 -10.31
C LEU A 22 0.61 3.31 -10.80
N HIS A 23 -0.14 2.69 -9.89
CA HIS A 23 -1.45 2.13 -10.21
C HIS A 23 -2.46 3.20 -10.67
N LEU A 24 -2.50 4.35 -10.00
CA LEU A 24 -3.37 5.47 -10.38
C LEU A 24 -2.97 6.04 -11.75
N GLU A 25 -1.66 6.17 -12.02
CA GLU A 25 -1.17 6.60 -13.34
C GLU A 25 -1.65 5.65 -14.45
N GLU A 26 -1.54 4.34 -14.23
CA GLU A 26 -1.95 3.32 -15.20
C GLU A 26 -3.46 3.33 -15.42
N VAL A 27 -4.26 3.33 -14.34
CA VAL A 27 -5.73 3.19 -14.43
C VAL A 27 -6.39 4.44 -14.98
N TYR A 28 -5.94 5.62 -14.56
CA TYR A 28 -6.53 6.91 -14.94
C TYR A 28 -5.77 7.63 -16.06
N GLY A 29 -4.72 7.01 -16.60
CA GLY A 29 -3.94 7.58 -17.71
C GLY A 29 -3.25 8.89 -17.34
N LEU A 30 -2.78 9.04 -16.09
CA LEU A 30 -2.15 10.26 -15.60
C LEU A 30 -0.73 10.37 -16.17
N GLU A 31 -0.28 11.60 -16.43
CA GLU A 31 1.08 11.82 -16.89
C GLU A 31 2.06 11.90 -15.72
N ALA A 32 3.10 11.05 -15.72
CA ALA A 32 4.12 10.98 -14.66
C ALA A 32 4.80 12.34 -14.33
N LYS A 33 4.80 13.29 -15.28
CA LYS A 33 5.30 14.65 -15.02
C LYS A 33 4.45 15.43 -13.99
N ASP A 34 3.18 15.08 -13.86
CA ASP A 34 2.18 15.75 -13.02
C ASP A 34 1.94 15.03 -11.68
N THR A 35 2.58 13.85 -11.50
CA THR A 35 2.39 12.95 -10.36
C THR A 35 3.71 12.65 -9.66
N LYS A 36 4.30 13.65 -9.00
CA LYS A 36 5.59 13.52 -8.30
C LYS A 36 5.51 12.70 -6.99
N ASN A 37 4.33 12.62 -6.42
CA ASN A 37 4.03 11.90 -5.18
C ASN A 37 2.56 11.49 -5.17
N LEU A 38 2.16 10.68 -4.18
CA LEU A 38 0.80 10.17 -4.08
C LEU A 38 -0.24 11.31 -3.95
N SER A 39 0.08 12.41 -3.27
CA SER A 39 -0.82 13.56 -3.15
C SER A 39 -1.12 14.19 -4.52
N ASP A 40 -0.09 14.34 -5.37
CA ASP A 40 -0.26 14.83 -6.75
C ASP A 40 -1.11 13.87 -7.58
N ALA A 41 -0.86 12.56 -7.47
CA ALA A 41 -1.63 11.55 -8.18
C ALA A 41 -3.12 11.55 -7.76
N LEU A 42 -3.41 11.68 -6.46
CA LEU A 42 -4.79 11.78 -5.96
C LEU A 42 -5.48 13.06 -6.44
N MET A 43 -4.77 14.19 -6.49
CA MET A 43 -5.32 15.44 -7.05
C MET A 43 -5.59 15.30 -8.56
N ALA A 44 -4.67 14.71 -9.31
CA ALA A 44 -4.86 14.46 -10.74
C ALA A 44 -6.04 13.48 -10.99
N THR A 45 -6.15 12.44 -10.17
CA THR A 45 -7.29 11.50 -10.20
C THR A 45 -8.62 12.22 -9.89
N ALA A 46 -8.64 13.11 -8.89
CA ALA A 46 -9.83 13.89 -8.58
C ALA A 46 -10.27 14.77 -9.76
N ARG A 47 -9.32 15.43 -10.42
CA ARG A 47 -9.59 16.21 -11.64
C ARG A 47 -10.15 15.34 -12.76
N TYR A 48 -9.51 14.19 -13.00
CA TYR A 48 -9.99 13.23 -14.00
C TYR A 48 -11.44 12.80 -13.74
N MET A 49 -11.77 12.44 -12.49
CA MET A 49 -13.11 12.01 -12.10
C MET A 49 -14.17 13.11 -12.30
N VAL A 50 -13.78 14.36 -12.07
CA VAL A 50 -14.67 15.51 -12.29
C VAL A 50 -14.89 15.73 -13.80
N GLU A 51 -13.81 15.77 -14.60
CA GLU A 51 -13.93 16.00 -16.04
C GLU A 51 -14.76 14.93 -16.76
N GLU A 52 -14.58 13.67 -16.41
CA GLU A 52 -15.35 12.56 -16.98
C GLU A 52 -16.85 12.62 -16.69
N ASN A 53 -17.26 13.28 -15.61
CA ASN A 53 -18.66 13.31 -15.17
C ASN A 53 -19.23 14.74 -15.11
N LEU A 54 -18.47 15.74 -15.56
CA LEU A 54 -18.81 17.15 -15.35
C LEU A 54 -20.17 17.53 -15.92
N GLU A 55 -20.48 17.11 -17.15
CA GLU A 55 -21.74 17.45 -17.81
C GLU A 55 -22.95 16.84 -17.05
N GLU A 56 -22.86 15.56 -16.65
CA GLU A 56 -23.94 14.91 -15.88
C GLU A 56 -24.14 15.62 -14.53
N TYR A 57 -23.03 16.00 -13.88
CA TYR A 57 -23.10 16.71 -12.59
C TYR A 57 -23.64 18.12 -12.73
N LEU A 58 -23.31 18.83 -13.82
CA LEU A 58 -23.84 20.17 -14.06
C LEU A 58 -25.33 20.16 -14.33
N ASP A 59 -25.81 19.26 -15.19
CA ASP A 59 -27.24 19.09 -15.43
C ASP A 59 -28.01 18.85 -14.12
N GLY A 60 -27.49 18.00 -13.27
CA GLY A 60 -28.09 17.73 -11.95
C GLY A 60 -28.00 18.94 -11.00
N LEU A 61 -26.88 19.66 -11.01
CA LEU A 61 -26.69 20.85 -10.19
C LEU A 61 -27.66 21.95 -10.60
N LEU A 62 -27.74 22.27 -11.89
CA LEU A 62 -28.62 23.33 -12.42
C LEU A 62 -30.08 23.08 -12.05
N TYR A 63 -30.51 21.83 -12.04
CA TYR A 63 -31.87 21.48 -11.59
C TYR A 63 -32.11 21.82 -10.10
N VAL A 64 -31.14 21.66 -9.23
CA VAL A 64 -31.27 21.93 -7.78
C VAL A 64 -30.96 23.39 -7.41
N THR A 65 -30.42 24.17 -8.34
CA THR A 65 -30.16 25.62 -8.15
C THR A 65 -31.39 26.48 -8.45
N GLU A 66 -32.45 25.96 -9.07
CA GLU A 66 -33.70 26.66 -9.36
C GLU A 66 -34.25 27.34 -8.09
N GLY A 67 -34.56 28.62 -8.18
CA GLY A 67 -35.03 29.45 -7.06
C GLY A 67 -33.97 29.80 -6.03
N THR A 68 -32.68 29.64 -6.35
CA THR A 68 -31.55 30.07 -5.53
C THR A 68 -30.82 31.25 -6.13
N TYR A 69 -29.89 31.87 -5.39
CA TYR A 69 -29.01 32.89 -5.91
C TYR A 69 -28.16 32.42 -7.10
N LEU A 70 -27.81 31.14 -7.12
CA LEU A 70 -27.02 30.54 -8.20
C LEU A 70 -27.73 30.57 -9.56
N GLU A 71 -29.05 30.63 -9.59
CA GLU A 71 -29.83 30.77 -10.82
C GLU A 71 -29.57 32.10 -11.54
N GLU A 72 -29.14 33.13 -10.80
CA GLU A 72 -28.80 34.46 -11.36
C GLU A 72 -27.38 34.53 -11.95
N LEU A 73 -26.54 33.49 -11.69
CA LEU A 73 -25.18 33.44 -12.20
C LEU A 73 -25.13 32.89 -13.63
N GLU A 74 -24.13 33.30 -14.39
CA GLU A 74 -23.85 32.72 -15.70
C GLU A 74 -23.42 31.26 -15.57
N GLU A 75 -23.88 30.41 -16.46
CA GLU A 75 -23.60 28.95 -16.44
C GLU A 75 -22.09 28.65 -16.43
N ASP A 76 -21.27 29.41 -17.18
CA ASP A 76 -19.83 29.24 -17.21
C ASP A 76 -19.17 29.54 -15.84
N THR A 77 -19.73 30.50 -15.10
CA THR A 77 -19.28 30.80 -13.73
C THR A 77 -19.60 29.62 -12.80
N ILE A 78 -20.84 29.16 -12.81
CA ILE A 78 -21.27 27.99 -12.02
C ILE A 78 -20.41 26.78 -12.38
N ARG A 79 -20.17 26.54 -13.67
CA ARG A 79 -19.34 25.44 -14.17
C ARG A 79 -17.92 25.50 -13.60
N SER A 80 -17.29 26.65 -13.64
CA SER A 80 -15.90 26.82 -13.16
C SER A 80 -15.79 26.63 -11.66
N GLU A 81 -16.66 27.27 -10.88
CA GLU A 81 -16.68 27.19 -9.42
C GLU A 81 -17.01 25.77 -8.93
N PHE A 82 -18.03 25.16 -9.54
CA PHE A 82 -18.46 23.80 -9.21
C PHE A 82 -17.37 22.77 -9.52
N ARG A 83 -16.69 22.89 -10.67
CA ARG A 83 -15.56 22.03 -11.05
C ARG A 83 -14.46 22.09 -9.98
N SER A 84 -14.07 23.32 -9.57
CA SER A 84 -13.05 23.51 -8.53
C SER A 84 -13.48 22.90 -7.20
N LEU A 85 -14.66 23.28 -6.72
CA LEU A 85 -15.21 22.79 -5.45
C LEU A 85 -15.32 21.27 -5.39
N LEU A 86 -15.80 20.64 -6.47
CA LEU A 86 -15.95 19.20 -6.53
C LEU A 86 -14.60 18.48 -6.57
N THR A 87 -13.64 19.00 -7.33
CA THR A 87 -12.28 18.49 -7.40
C THR A 87 -11.62 18.51 -6.01
N ASP A 88 -11.68 19.63 -5.33
CA ASP A 88 -11.07 19.81 -4.01
C ASP A 88 -11.75 18.91 -2.96
N SER A 89 -13.07 18.76 -3.04
CA SER A 89 -13.84 17.90 -2.13
C SER A 89 -13.50 16.42 -2.32
N ILE A 90 -13.33 15.97 -3.58
CA ILE A 90 -12.91 14.61 -3.90
C ILE A 90 -11.46 14.40 -3.42
N TYR A 91 -10.54 15.29 -3.77
CA TYR A 91 -9.14 15.20 -3.32
C TYR A 91 -9.05 15.12 -1.80
N TYR A 92 -9.74 16.03 -1.07
CA TYR A 92 -9.77 16.01 0.39
C TYR A 92 -10.19 14.65 0.94
N THR A 93 -11.23 14.06 0.35
CA THR A 93 -11.75 12.75 0.75
C THR A 93 -10.74 11.63 0.48
N LEU A 94 -10.13 11.63 -0.71
CA LEU A 94 -9.14 10.63 -1.10
C LEU A 94 -7.88 10.71 -0.25
N ALA A 95 -7.31 11.91 -0.09
CA ALA A 95 -6.09 12.14 0.70
C ALA A 95 -6.29 11.72 2.16
N SER A 96 -7.37 12.19 2.81
CA SER A 96 -7.71 11.81 4.18
C SER A 96 -7.85 10.31 4.35
N ARG A 97 -8.48 9.62 3.40
CA ARG A 97 -8.67 8.17 3.46
C ARG A 97 -7.38 7.39 3.22
N CYS A 98 -6.48 7.93 2.40
CA CYS A 98 -5.14 7.37 2.17
C CYS A 98 -4.15 7.68 3.31
N GLY A 99 -4.57 8.44 4.32
CA GLY A 99 -3.74 8.78 5.48
C GLY A 99 -2.78 9.93 5.24
N LEU A 100 -3.00 10.71 4.17
CA LEU A 100 -2.30 11.97 3.92
C LEU A 100 -3.03 13.13 4.60
N ASP A 101 -2.30 14.19 4.93
CA ASP A 101 -2.91 15.43 5.39
C ASP A 101 -3.36 16.27 4.17
N PRO A 102 -4.67 16.38 3.90
CA PRO A 102 -5.13 17.15 2.76
C PRO A 102 -4.83 18.65 2.92
N MET A 103 -4.59 19.13 4.14
CA MET A 103 -4.32 20.55 4.43
C MET A 103 -2.90 20.97 4.00
N GLU A 104 -1.99 20.03 3.70
CA GLU A 104 -0.70 20.37 3.09
C GLU A 104 -0.84 21.11 1.76
N ARG A 105 -1.99 20.95 1.07
CA ARG A 105 -2.33 21.65 -0.17
C ARG A 105 -3.41 22.72 0.00
N GLN A 106 -3.63 23.21 1.21
CA GLN A 106 -4.67 24.20 1.49
C GLN A 106 -4.59 25.45 0.60
N GLU A 107 -3.38 25.89 0.26
CA GLU A 107 -3.17 27.06 -0.60
C GLU A 107 -3.62 26.82 -2.06
N GLU A 108 -3.72 25.56 -2.48
CA GLU A 108 -4.16 25.17 -3.82
C GLU A 108 -5.67 24.87 -3.89
N MET A 109 -6.34 24.69 -2.74
CA MET A 109 -7.76 24.38 -2.66
C MET A 109 -8.58 25.65 -2.51
N ASP A 110 -9.66 25.76 -3.27
CA ASP A 110 -10.57 26.91 -3.23
C ASP A 110 -11.97 26.51 -2.77
N PHE A 111 -12.19 26.61 -1.46
CA PHE A 111 -13.52 26.44 -0.87
C PHE A 111 -14.26 27.76 -0.60
N VAL A 112 -13.76 28.89 -1.12
CA VAL A 112 -14.33 30.23 -0.84
C VAL A 112 -15.78 30.30 -1.27
N HIS A 113 -16.11 29.74 -2.42
CA HIS A 113 -17.43 29.76 -2.98
C HIS A 113 -18.44 28.76 -2.38
N ILE A 114 -18.01 27.89 -1.43
CA ILE A 114 -18.94 26.92 -0.80
C ILE A 114 -20.13 27.59 -0.12
N THR A 115 -19.96 28.84 0.35
CA THR A 115 -21.02 29.63 0.97
C THR A 115 -22.12 30.03 0.01
N ASP A 116 -21.83 30.12 -1.28
CA ASP A 116 -22.78 30.48 -2.34
C ASP A 116 -23.74 29.31 -2.63
N TYR A 117 -23.29 28.09 -2.36
CA TYR A 117 -24.05 26.86 -2.46
C TYR A 117 -24.85 26.53 -1.19
N ASN A 118 -25.14 27.53 -0.34
CA ASN A 118 -25.74 27.37 0.99
C ASN A 118 -27.25 27.03 0.97
N ARG A 119 -27.60 25.99 0.23
CA ARG A 119 -28.95 25.36 0.27
C ARG A 119 -28.81 23.87 0.47
N LEU A 120 -29.70 23.31 1.29
CA LEU A 120 -29.64 21.89 1.64
C LEU A 120 -29.69 20.99 0.39
N SER A 121 -30.54 21.31 -0.60
CA SER A 121 -30.61 20.56 -1.85
C SER A 121 -29.30 20.56 -2.62
N VAL A 122 -28.67 21.73 -2.74
CA VAL A 122 -27.40 21.92 -3.45
C VAL A 122 -26.26 21.24 -2.70
N LEU A 123 -26.14 21.45 -1.38
CA LEU A 123 -25.11 20.79 -0.55
C LEU A 123 -25.26 19.28 -0.57
N THR A 124 -26.49 18.77 -0.53
CA THR A 124 -26.75 17.32 -0.64
C THR A 124 -26.33 16.78 -2.01
N PHE A 125 -26.59 17.54 -3.07
CA PHE A 125 -26.16 17.16 -4.42
C PHE A 125 -24.64 17.08 -4.52
N ILE A 126 -23.92 18.13 -4.08
CA ILE A 126 -22.44 18.18 -4.06
C ILE A 126 -21.88 17.02 -3.24
N GLY A 127 -22.40 16.79 -2.03
CA GLY A 127 -21.98 15.70 -1.16
C GLY A 127 -22.18 14.32 -1.80
N ASN A 128 -23.29 14.10 -2.51
CA ASN A 128 -23.53 12.86 -3.23
C ASN A 128 -22.59 12.68 -4.42
N ALA A 129 -22.33 13.74 -5.21
CA ALA A 129 -21.36 13.69 -6.31
C ALA A 129 -19.96 13.39 -5.81
N THR A 130 -19.50 14.10 -4.77
CA THR A 130 -18.21 13.84 -4.09
C THR A 130 -18.12 12.40 -3.60
N SER A 131 -19.16 11.91 -2.92
CA SER A 131 -19.17 10.56 -2.35
C SER A 131 -19.07 9.48 -3.44
N ARG A 132 -19.85 9.61 -4.52
CA ARG A 132 -19.84 8.65 -5.65
C ARG A 132 -18.48 8.58 -6.33
N ALA A 133 -17.90 9.73 -6.67
CA ALA A 133 -16.61 9.82 -7.32
C ALA A 133 -15.50 9.26 -6.42
N SER A 134 -15.47 9.67 -5.16
CA SER A 134 -14.50 9.20 -4.18
C SER A 134 -14.63 7.70 -3.91
N GLU A 135 -15.86 7.16 -3.79
CA GLU A 135 -16.09 5.73 -3.55
C GLU A 135 -15.49 4.88 -4.68
N SER A 136 -15.68 5.27 -5.94
CA SER A 136 -15.13 4.56 -7.09
C SER A 136 -13.62 4.41 -6.99
N VAL A 137 -12.91 5.52 -6.75
CA VAL A 137 -11.46 5.56 -6.62
C VAL A 137 -10.98 4.78 -5.38
N LEU A 138 -11.64 4.97 -4.23
CA LEU A 138 -11.24 4.32 -2.97
C LEU A 138 -11.46 2.80 -3.00
N VAL A 139 -12.49 2.33 -3.71
CA VAL A 139 -12.70 0.89 -3.92
C VAL A 139 -11.59 0.31 -4.79
N ASP A 140 -11.16 1.03 -5.82
CA ASP A 140 -10.06 0.60 -6.68
C ASP A 140 -8.72 0.57 -5.91
N ILE A 141 -8.36 1.65 -5.24
CA ILE A 141 -7.17 1.69 -4.36
C ILE A 141 -7.21 0.56 -3.32
N GLY A 142 -8.35 0.37 -2.66
CA GLY A 142 -8.50 -0.65 -1.63
C GLY A 142 -8.29 -2.08 -2.14
N ARG A 143 -8.75 -2.39 -3.35
CA ARG A 143 -8.51 -3.68 -4.02
C ARG A 143 -7.03 -3.85 -4.35
N TYR A 144 -6.40 -2.79 -4.83
CA TYR A 144 -4.97 -2.80 -5.16
C TYR A 144 -4.12 -3.02 -3.91
N VAL A 145 -4.33 -2.23 -2.85
CA VAL A 145 -3.63 -2.37 -1.55
C VAL A 145 -3.79 -3.78 -0.98
N HIS A 146 -4.98 -4.35 -1.07
CA HIS A 146 -5.20 -5.72 -0.62
C HIS A 146 -4.37 -6.74 -1.42
N ARG A 147 -4.28 -6.56 -2.75
CA ARG A 147 -3.49 -7.43 -3.64
C ARG A 147 -2.00 -7.40 -3.30
N ILE A 148 -1.40 -6.19 -3.20
CA ILE A 148 0.02 -6.06 -2.89
C ILE A 148 0.34 -6.61 -1.50
N SER A 149 -0.50 -6.36 -0.50
CA SER A 149 -0.33 -6.92 0.85
C SER A 149 -0.34 -8.45 0.87
N LEU A 150 -1.16 -9.10 0.03
CA LEU A 150 -1.16 -10.56 -0.10
C LEU A 150 0.12 -11.08 -0.77
N GLU A 151 0.64 -10.37 -1.76
CA GLU A 151 1.90 -10.71 -2.44
C GLU A 151 3.10 -10.57 -1.51
N GLU A 152 3.16 -9.49 -0.73
CA GLU A 152 4.18 -9.29 0.30
C GLU A 152 4.16 -10.41 1.36
N MET A 153 2.96 -10.79 1.82
CA MET A 153 2.80 -11.89 2.77
C MET A 153 3.31 -13.22 2.20
N LYS A 154 3.00 -13.54 0.93
CA LYS A 154 3.48 -14.76 0.25
C LYS A 154 5.00 -14.76 0.15
N LYS A 155 5.61 -13.67 -0.31
CA LYS A 155 7.07 -13.52 -0.37
C LYS A 155 7.72 -13.67 1.01
N GLY A 156 7.10 -13.15 2.06
CA GLY A 156 7.55 -13.30 3.45
C GLY A 156 7.56 -14.77 3.90
N ILE A 157 6.55 -15.56 3.53
CA ILE A 157 6.47 -17.00 3.85
C ILE A 157 7.55 -17.77 3.09
N GLU A 158 7.66 -17.57 1.78
CA GLU A 158 8.68 -18.23 0.92
C GLU A 158 10.09 -17.96 1.43
N ASN A 159 10.42 -16.72 1.75
CA ASN A 159 11.70 -16.35 2.32
C ASN A 159 11.98 -17.00 3.70
N SER A 160 10.94 -17.19 4.52
CA SER A 160 11.08 -17.84 5.83
C SER A 160 11.33 -19.35 5.70
N GLU A 161 10.67 -20.00 4.75
CA GLU A 161 10.88 -21.42 4.43
C GLU A 161 12.28 -21.67 3.88
N GLU A 162 12.75 -20.82 2.98
CA GLU A 162 14.11 -20.90 2.43
C GLU A 162 15.20 -20.71 3.51
N ARG A 163 15.00 -19.74 4.42
CA ARG A 163 15.93 -19.56 5.57
C ARG A 163 15.94 -20.78 6.47
N ASN A 164 14.78 -21.37 6.78
CA ASN A 164 14.69 -22.56 7.61
C ASN A 164 15.37 -23.75 6.94
N TYR A 165 15.18 -23.94 5.63
CA TYR A 165 15.85 -24.99 4.87
C TYR A 165 17.39 -24.81 4.87
N ASN A 166 17.88 -23.60 4.66
CA ASN A 166 19.29 -23.30 4.66
C ASN A 166 19.91 -23.51 6.06
N ASN A 167 19.24 -23.07 7.13
CA ASN A 167 19.68 -23.32 8.51
C ASN A 167 19.75 -24.81 8.83
N PHE A 168 18.74 -25.60 8.41
CA PHE A 168 18.72 -27.04 8.59
C PHE A 168 19.88 -27.73 7.89
N ASN A 169 20.18 -27.35 6.63
CA ASN A 169 21.32 -27.90 5.89
C ASN A 169 22.66 -27.53 6.52
N THR A 170 22.79 -26.34 7.06
CA THR A 170 24.00 -25.90 7.79
C THR A 170 24.22 -26.76 9.04
N LEU A 171 23.17 -27.00 9.83
CA LEU A 171 23.24 -27.87 11.02
C LEU A 171 23.62 -29.32 10.68
N ILE A 172 23.10 -29.86 9.57
CA ILE A 172 23.47 -31.21 9.09
C ILE A 172 24.95 -31.26 8.71
N ARG A 173 25.46 -30.23 8.02
CA ARG A 173 26.86 -30.15 7.62
C ARG A 173 27.79 -30.07 8.83
N GLU A 174 27.50 -29.20 9.79
CA GLU A 174 28.26 -29.07 11.02
C GLU A 174 28.26 -30.37 11.85
N SER A 175 27.11 -31.09 11.89
CA SER A 175 27.03 -32.37 12.60
C SER A 175 27.85 -33.47 11.93
N LYS A 176 27.99 -33.49 10.60
CA LYS A 176 28.84 -34.44 9.87
C LYS A 176 30.33 -34.11 10.08
N GLU A 177 30.73 -32.84 9.97
CA GLU A 177 32.09 -32.40 10.19
C GLU A 177 32.57 -32.74 11.64
N ASN A 178 31.67 -32.58 12.64
CA ASN A 178 31.97 -32.95 14.03
C ASN A 178 32.11 -34.51 14.22
N ASN A 179 31.27 -35.30 13.55
CA ASN A 179 31.37 -36.75 13.62
C ASN A 179 32.63 -37.27 12.93
N ASP A 180 33.00 -36.72 11.77
CA ASP A 180 34.26 -37.08 11.08
C ASP A 180 35.47 -36.75 11.92
N THR A 181 35.47 -35.64 12.63
CA THR A 181 36.57 -35.19 13.53
C THR A 181 36.68 -36.09 14.78
N ILE A 182 35.58 -36.65 15.29
CA ILE A 182 35.56 -37.62 16.41
C ILE A 182 36.13 -38.94 15.96
N THR A 183 35.72 -39.43 14.79
CA THR A 183 36.22 -40.71 14.24
C THR A 183 37.71 -40.65 13.95
N GLU A 184 38.26 -39.58 13.40
CA GLU A 184 39.70 -39.39 13.17
C GLU A 184 40.50 -39.36 14.49
N LYS A 185 39.97 -38.78 15.55
CA LYS A 185 40.64 -38.78 16.87
C LYS A 185 40.63 -40.11 17.53
N GLU A 186 39.57 -40.92 17.40
CA GLU A 186 39.50 -42.29 17.91
C GLU A 186 40.48 -43.20 17.18
N TYR A 187 40.60 -43.12 15.84
CA TYR A 187 41.60 -43.84 15.06
C TYR A 187 43.06 -43.47 15.38
N SER A 188 43.29 -42.21 15.72
CA SER A 188 44.65 -41.76 16.09
C SER A 188 45.07 -42.23 17.48
N GLN A 189 44.17 -42.38 18.43
CA GLN A 189 44.44 -42.91 19.78
C GLN A 189 44.66 -44.43 19.82
N GLU A 190 44.01 -45.19 18.98
CA GLU A 190 44.24 -46.65 18.89
C GLU A 190 45.59 -47.02 18.28
N ASN A 191 46.15 -46.15 17.41
CA ASN A 191 47.46 -46.40 16.79
C ASN A 191 48.67 -45.96 17.66
N GLU A 192 48.48 -45.16 18.68
CA GLU A 192 49.58 -44.80 19.62
C GLU A 192 49.77 -45.78 20.80
N GLY A 193 48.79 -46.69 21.03
CA GLY A 193 48.81 -47.65 22.14
C GLY A 193 49.53 -49.02 21.85
N GLY A 194 50.10 -49.17 20.64
CA GLY A 194 50.54 -50.50 20.15
C GLY A 194 52.06 -50.79 20.05
N ASN A 195 52.93 -50.11 20.79
CA ASN A 195 54.35 -50.42 20.73
C ASN A 195 55.04 -50.28 22.10
N ASP A 196 54.83 -51.31 22.99
CA ASP A 196 55.78 -51.57 24.06
C ASP A 196 55.72 -53.00 24.52
N TYR A 197 56.31 -53.90 23.73
CA TYR A 197 56.83 -55.19 24.18
C TYR A 197 58.25 -55.34 23.73
N GLY A 198 59.18 -54.64 24.47
CA GLY A 198 60.57 -54.85 24.37
C GLY A 198 61.01 -56.16 25.05
N THR A 199 61.50 -57.07 24.26
CA THR A 199 62.24 -58.26 24.63
C THR A 199 63.42 -57.95 25.56
N ASP A 200 63.45 -58.57 26.71
CA ASP A 200 64.73 -58.74 27.44
C ASP A 200 64.83 -60.20 27.91
N ILE A 201 65.59 -60.97 27.12
CA ILE A 201 66.12 -62.28 27.53
C ILE A 201 67.66 -62.19 27.40
N SER A 202 68.29 -61.92 28.44
CA SER A 202 69.76 -62.16 28.50
C SER A 202 70.15 -63.05 29.67
N SER A 203 70.52 -64.21 29.25
CA SER A 203 71.33 -65.24 29.86
C SER A 203 72.18 -64.81 31.09
N LYS A 204 72.22 -65.66 32.11
CA LYS A 204 73.42 -66.02 32.81
C LYS A 204 73.49 -67.48 33.22
N ARG A 205 74.45 -68.16 32.66
CA ARG A 205 75.05 -69.36 33.26
C ARG A 205 76.02 -68.92 34.31
N GLY A 206 76.13 -69.68 35.33
CA GLY A 206 77.13 -69.69 36.40
C GLY A 206 76.70 -70.58 37.48
#